data_05918a801a56242e75ef8f5cac6bdd8c
#
_entry.id   05918a801a56242e75ef8f5cac6bdd8c
#
_cell.length_a   1.000
_cell.length_b   1.000
_cell.length_c   1.000
_cell.angle_alpha   90.00
_cell.angle_beta   90.00
_cell.angle_gamma   90.00
#
_symmetry.space_group_name_H-M   'P 1'
#
loop_
_entity.id
_entity.type
_entity.pdbx_description
1 polymer ?
#
loop_
_entity_poly.entity_id
_entity_poly.type
_entity_poly.pdbx_seq_one_letter_code
_entity_poly.pdbx_strand_id
1 'polypeptide(L)'
;MEDYAMNVRIKVADYLDYCRIRKELDEKTLKAYRIDLRQYFEFCDCDEPEKKEIETYIVDLHQRYKQKTVKRKLASIKAFYNYLEAEEVIDTTPFRKIRTEFKEAVTLPRIIPRSEIEQLLNYMYSIEKEVEDHHYRYWLRDMATVETFFAIGARGYEISNIKFDCIDLASGMIRIDGKGDKERYGQIG
;
A
#
# COMPACT_ATOMS: atom_id res chain seq x y z
N MET A 1 -1.25 44.64 -12.91
CA MET A 1 -1.29 43.51 -11.99
C MET A 1 -1.07 42.29 -12.85
N GLU A 2 0.14 41.79 -12.84
CA GLU A 2 0.43 40.53 -13.55
C GLU A 2 -0.29 39.41 -12.78
N ASP A 3 -1.29 38.80 -13.43
CA ASP A 3 -1.87 37.53 -12.98
C ASP A 3 -0.72 36.50 -12.95
N TYR A 4 -0.13 36.30 -11.78
CA TYR A 4 0.65 35.13 -11.52
C TYR A 4 -0.31 33.95 -11.56
N ALA A 5 -0.49 33.37 -12.73
CA ALA A 5 -1.14 32.06 -12.88
C ALA A 5 -0.45 31.13 -11.87
N MET A 6 -1.20 30.72 -10.87
CA MET A 6 -0.68 29.99 -9.71
C MET A 6 -0.35 28.57 -10.14
N ASN A 7 0.92 28.27 -10.38
CA ASN A 7 1.37 26.95 -10.83
C ASN A 7 1.17 25.91 -9.72
N VAL A 8 0.00 25.28 -9.73
CA VAL A 8 -0.41 24.24 -8.77
C VAL A 8 0.59 23.07 -8.73
N ARG A 9 1.24 22.77 -9.86
CA ARG A 9 2.24 21.70 -9.97
C ARG A 9 3.45 21.93 -9.05
N ILE A 10 3.87 23.18 -8.85
CA ILE A 10 4.99 23.54 -7.97
C ILE A 10 4.70 23.11 -6.53
N LYS A 11 3.44 23.13 -6.10
CA LYS A 11 3.01 22.76 -4.74
C LYS A 11 3.06 21.26 -4.40
N VAL A 12 3.41 20.41 -5.35
CA VAL A 12 3.52 18.96 -5.12
C VAL A 12 4.61 18.64 -4.08
N ALA A 13 5.72 19.35 -4.10
CA ALA A 13 6.81 19.16 -3.13
C ALA A 13 6.34 19.53 -1.71
N ASP A 14 5.73 20.71 -1.54
CA ASP A 14 5.19 21.18 -0.27
C ASP A 14 4.16 20.19 0.30
N TYR A 15 3.28 19.67 -0.56
CA TYR A 15 2.29 18.66 -0.18
C TYR A 15 2.92 17.35 0.30
N LEU A 16 3.94 16.85 -0.39
CA LEU A 16 4.62 15.62 0.02
C LEU A 16 5.34 15.79 1.35
N ASP A 17 5.92 16.95 1.60
CA ASP A 17 6.54 17.28 2.89
C ASP A 17 5.49 17.42 4.00
N TYR A 18 4.35 18.05 3.72
CA TYR A 18 3.20 18.06 4.61
C TYR A 18 2.73 16.65 4.96
N CYS A 19 2.62 15.77 3.95
CA CYS A 19 2.23 14.38 4.16
C CYS A 19 3.24 13.59 5.00
N ARG A 20 4.54 13.87 4.83
CA ARG A 20 5.61 13.24 5.61
C ARG A 20 5.59 13.72 7.07
N ILE A 21 5.54 15.04 7.29
CA ILE A 21 5.77 15.64 8.60
C ILE A 21 4.49 15.67 9.44
N ARG A 22 3.36 16.09 8.85
CA ARG A 22 2.12 16.27 9.62
C ARG A 22 1.17 15.08 9.57
N LYS A 23 1.19 14.29 8.48
CA LYS A 23 0.37 13.06 8.35
C LYS A 23 1.15 11.80 8.68
N GLU A 24 2.45 11.90 8.89
CA GLU A 24 3.34 10.78 9.23
C GLU A 24 3.16 9.59 8.29
N LEU A 25 2.97 9.88 6.98
CA LEU A 25 2.77 8.83 5.99
C LEU A 25 4.09 8.11 5.71
N ASP A 26 3.99 6.79 5.56
CA ASP A 26 5.14 5.95 5.24
C ASP A 26 5.72 6.25 3.85
N GLU A 27 7.01 5.96 3.66
CA GLU A 27 7.74 6.25 2.41
C GLU A 27 7.14 5.53 1.19
N LYS A 28 6.49 4.38 1.35
CA LYS A 28 5.81 3.67 0.25
C LYS A 28 4.58 4.43 -0.21
N THR A 29 3.83 5.01 0.72
CA THR A 29 2.67 5.85 0.43
C THR A 29 3.10 7.17 -0.23
N LEU A 30 4.14 7.83 0.29
CA LEU A 30 4.71 9.05 -0.31
C LEU A 30 5.22 8.80 -1.73
N LYS A 31 5.90 7.68 -1.96
CA LYS A 31 6.34 7.26 -3.29
C LYS A 31 5.16 7.06 -4.24
N ALA A 32 4.08 6.43 -3.77
CA ALA A 32 2.87 6.23 -4.58
C ALA A 32 2.21 7.57 -4.93
N TYR A 33 2.07 8.49 -3.97
CA TYR A 33 1.53 9.84 -4.20
C TYR A 33 2.37 10.63 -5.21
N ARG A 34 3.68 10.60 -5.06
CA ARG A 34 4.61 11.25 -6.02
C ARG A 34 4.43 10.73 -7.45
N ILE A 35 4.33 9.40 -7.61
CA ILE A 35 4.14 8.78 -8.92
C ILE A 35 2.79 9.15 -9.51
N ASP A 36 1.73 9.11 -8.71
CA ASP A 36 0.36 9.39 -9.17
C ASP A 36 0.20 10.85 -9.59
N LEU A 37 0.71 11.80 -8.79
CA LEU A 37 0.68 13.23 -9.11
C LEU A 37 1.54 13.56 -10.33
N ARG A 38 2.73 12.96 -10.44
CA ARG A 38 3.58 13.13 -11.63
C ARG A 38 2.85 12.68 -12.89
N GLN A 39 2.28 11.47 -12.89
CA GLN A 39 1.55 10.94 -14.06
C GLN A 39 0.32 11.78 -14.41
N TYR A 40 -0.35 12.34 -13.42
CA TYR A 40 -1.48 13.22 -13.61
C TYR A 40 -1.09 14.51 -14.32
N PHE A 41 -0.06 15.21 -13.84
CA PHE A 41 0.41 16.46 -14.46
C PHE A 41 1.10 16.24 -15.80
N GLU A 42 1.77 15.10 -16.01
CA GLU A 42 2.31 14.71 -17.32
C GLU A 42 1.18 14.48 -18.36
N PHE A 43 0.06 13.89 -17.93
CA PHE A 43 -1.09 13.66 -18.80
C PHE A 43 -1.84 14.94 -19.14
N CYS A 44 -2.12 15.77 -18.15
CA CYS A 44 -2.88 17.02 -18.34
C CYS A 44 -2.09 18.07 -19.15
N ASP A 45 -0.75 17.98 -19.13
CA ASP A 45 0.19 18.92 -19.79
C ASP A 45 -0.15 20.39 -19.51
N CYS A 46 -0.69 20.67 -18.34
CA CYS A 46 -1.05 22.01 -17.87
C CYS A 46 -0.83 22.11 -16.37
N ASP A 47 -0.59 23.34 -15.90
CA ASP A 47 -0.31 23.62 -14.48
C ASP A 47 -1.59 23.68 -13.63
N GLU A 48 -2.72 24.01 -14.25
CA GLU A 48 -4.05 24.12 -13.61
C GLU A 48 -5.11 23.34 -14.39
N PRO A 49 -5.15 21.99 -14.21
CA PRO A 49 -6.14 21.18 -14.89
C PRO A 49 -7.57 21.53 -14.48
N GLU A 50 -8.40 21.89 -15.44
CA GLU A 50 -9.82 22.13 -15.23
C GLU A 50 -10.61 20.80 -15.18
N LYS A 51 -11.92 20.91 -14.96
CA LYS A 51 -12.82 19.75 -14.92
C LYS A 51 -12.71 18.85 -16.15
N LYS A 52 -12.57 19.41 -17.35
CA LYS A 52 -12.51 18.66 -18.61
C LYS A 52 -11.26 17.79 -18.70
N GLU A 53 -10.11 18.32 -18.37
CA GLU A 53 -8.83 17.59 -18.35
C GLU A 53 -8.88 16.45 -17.34
N ILE A 54 -9.45 16.72 -16.15
CA ILE A 54 -9.60 15.72 -15.09
C ILE A 54 -10.53 14.58 -15.55
N GLU A 55 -11.67 14.90 -16.17
CA GLU A 55 -12.60 13.90 -16.70
C GLU A 55 -11.94 13.06 -17.82
N THR A 56 -11.14 13.69 -18.68
CA THR A 56 -10.37 12.99 -19.73
C THR A 56 -9.33 12.06 -19.11
N TYR A 57 -8.62 12.52 -18.07
CA TYR A 57 -7.69 11.67 -17.33
C TYR A 57 -8.37 10.48 -16.66
N ILE A 58 -9.56 10.66 -16.07
CA ILE A 58 -10.34 9.57 -15.47
C ILE A 58 -10.68 8.51 -16.53
N VAL A 59 -11.09 8.93 -17.73
CA VAL A 59 -11.37 8.00 -18.85
C VAL A 59 -10.11 7.22 -19.24
N ASP A 60 -8.97 7.89 -19.40
CA ASP A 60 -7.69 7.25 -19.70
C ASP A 60 -7.28 6.24 -18.61
N LEU A 61 -7.44 6.60 -17.35
CA LEU A 61 -7.17 5.68 -16.24
C LEU A 61 -8.02 4.40 -16.31
N HIS A 62 -9.30 4.51 -16.66
CA HIS A 62 -10.19 3.35 -16.80
C HIS A 62 -9.81 2.45 -17.99
N GLN A 63 -9.24 3.01 -19.05
CA GLN A 63 -8.75 2.23 -20.17
C GLN A 63 -7.48 1.43 -19.84
N ARG A 64 -6.60 1.99 -18.97
CA ARG A 64 -5.29 1.42 -18.70
C ARG A 64 -5.21 0.59 -17.42
N TYR A 65 -6.07 0.84 -16.45
CA TYR A 65 -5.93 0.25 -15.11
C TYR A 65 -7.20 -0.42 -14.61
N LYS A 66 -7.02 -1.41 -13.75
CA LYS A 66 -8.12 -2.01 -12.98
C LYS A 66 -8.75 -0.99 -12.03
N GLN A 67 -10.04 -1.09 -11.77
CA GLN A 67 -10.83 -0.15 -10.98
C GLN A 67 -10.23 0.20 -9.61
N LYS A 68 -9.67 -0.79 -8.90
CA LYS A 68 -8.97 -0.57 -7.62
C LYS A 68 -7.78 0.38 -7.76
N THR A 69 -7.03 0.28 -8.85
CA THR A 69 -5.89 1.16 -9.13
C THR A 69 -6.38 2.57 -9.50
N VAL A 70 -7.45 2.68 -10.29
CA VAL A 70 -8.06 3.98 -10.63
C VAL A 70 -8.50 4.70 -9.36
N LYS A 71 -9.24 4.04 -8.47
CA LYS A 71 -9.67 4.61 -7.18
C LYS A 71 -8.48 5.12 -6.35
N ARG A 72 -7.41 4.32 -6.24
CA ARG A 72 -6.21 4.71 -5.48
C ARG A 72 -5.57 5.97 -6.07
N LYS A 73 -5.40 6.00 -7.40
CA LYS A 73 -4.81 7.16 -8.10
C LYS A 73 -5.65 8.42 -7.92
N LEU A 74 -6.95 8.31 -8.09
CA LEU A 74 -7.85 9.44 -7.89
C LEU A 74 -7.90 9.90 -6.44
N ALA A 75 -7.78 8.99 -5.47
CA ALA A 75 -7.73 9.34 -4.07
C ALA A 75 -6.47 10.16 -3.73
N SER A 76 -5.29 9.82 -4.29
CA SER A 76 -4.07 10.60 -4.07
C SER A 76 -4.15 12.00 -4.68
N ILE A 77 -4.72 12.14 -5.89
CA ILE A 77 -4.90 13.44 -6.56
C ILE A 77 -5.92 14.30 -5.79
N LYS A 78 -7.07 13.72 -5.40
CA LYS A 78 -8.05 14.42 -4.56
C LYS A 78 -7.46 14.91 -3.24
N ALA A 79 -6.64 14.09 -2.59
CA ALA A 79 -6.00 14.46 -1.34
C ALA A 79 -5.05 15.65 -1.52
N PHE A 80 -4.37 15.74 -2.66
CA PHE A 80 -3.56 16.89 -3.03
C PHE A 80 -4.39 18.16 -3.23
N TYR A 81 -5.47 18.10 -4.00
CA TYR A 81 -6.34 19.26 -4.20
C TYR A 81 -7.05 19.72 -2.91
N ASN A 82 -7.43 18.79 -2.05
CA ASN A 82 -7.97 19.13 -0.73
C ASN A 82 -6.94 19.84 0.17
N TYR A 83 -5.64 19.47 0.03
CA TYR A 83 -4.57 20.18 0.70
C TYR A 83 -4.43 21.61 0.15
N LEU A 84 -4.49 21.82 -1.16
CA LEU A 84 -4.39 23.14 -1.77
C LEU A 84 -5.56 24.05 -1.35
N GLU A 85 -6.78 23.50 -1.27
CA GLU A 85 -7.96 24.22 -0.77
C GLU A 85 -7.80 24.58 0.71
N ALA A 86 -7.28 23.67 1.53
CA ALA A 86 -7.04 23.91 2.96
C ALA A 86 -5.93 24.93 3.25
N GLU A 87 -4.93 25.03 2.38
CA GLU A 87 -3.84 26.02 2.46
C GLU A 87 -4.21 27.33 1.71
N GLU A 88 -5.47 27.49 1.31
CA GLU A 88 -5.98 28.67 0.60
C GLU A 88 -5.22 28.98 -0.70
N VAL A 89 -4.56 27.97 -1.29
CA VAL A 89 -3.87 28.09 -2.58
C VAL A 89 -4.88 28.15 -3.72
N ILE A 90 -6.00 27.45 -3.58
CA ILE A 90 -7.15 27.48 -4.50
C ILE A 90 -8.43 27.70 -3.70
N ASP A 91 -9.39 28.41 -4.26
CA ASP A 91 -10.68 28.67 -3.60
C ASP A 91 -11.55 27.42 -3.47
N THR A 92 -11.47 26.52 -4.47
CA THR A 92 -12.32 25.32 -4.52
C THR A 92 -11.65 24.22 -5.32
N THR A 93 -11.67 23.00 -4.78
CA THR A 93 -11.15 21.83 -5.49
C THR A 93 -11.95 21.55 -6.78
N PRO A 94 -11.29 21.32 -7.92
CA PRO A 94 -11.97 20.97 -9.18
C PRO A 94 -12.74 19.66 -9.10
N PHE A 95 -12.41 18.79 -8.13
CA PHE A 95 -13.09 17.51 -7.90
C PHE A 95 -14.48 17.64 -7.27
N ARG A 96 -14.89 18.82 -6.77
CA ARG A 96 -16.18 19.00 -6.10
C ARG A 96 -17.39 18.63 -6.96
N LYS A 97 -17.27 18.84 -8.29
CA LYS A 97 -18.34 18.56 -9.27
C LYS A 97 -18.06 17.31 -10.12
N ILE A 98 -17.04 16.53 -9.79
CA ILE A 98 -16.66 15.33 -10.53
C ILE A 98 -17.07 14.09 -9.74
N ARG A 99 -17.90 13.24 -10.35
CA ARG A 99 -18.27 11.95 -9.75
C ARG A 99 -17.09 10.98 -9.92
N THR A 100 -16.57 10.51 -8.79
CA THR A 100 -15.48 9.54 -8.75
C THR A 100 -15.88 8.24 -8.04
N GLU A 101 -17.19 8.05 -7.90
CA GLU A 101 -17.75 6.82 -7.34
C GLU A 101 -17.94 5.79 -8.45
N PHE A 102 -17.30 4.66 -8.33
CA PHE A 102 -17.40 3.54 -9.26
C PHE A 102 -17.91 2.31 -8.52
N LYS A 103 -18.79 1.55 -9.17
CA LYS A 103 -19.23 0.25 -8.63
C LYS A 103 -18.03 -0.68 -8.59
N GLU A 104 -17.69 -1.19 -7.44
CA GLU A 104 -16.75 -2.30 -7.30
C GLU A 104 -17.48 -3.62 -7.35
N ALA A 105 -16.99 -4.54 -8.16
CA ALA A 105 -17.40 -5.94 -8.03
C ALA A 105 -16.86 -6.46 -6.69
N VAL A 106 -17.77 -6.96 -5.86
CA VAL A 106 -17.39 -7.64 -4.61
C VAL A 106 -16.76 -8.98 -5.00
N THR A 107 -15.45 -9.04 -4.95
CA THR A 107 -14.72 -10.30 -5.15
C THR A 107 -14.49 -10.92 -3.78
N LEU A 108 -15.07 -12.10 -3.56
CA LEU A 108 -14.82 -12.85 -2.33
C LEU A 108 -13.33 -13.24 -2.24
N PRO A 109 -12.71 -13.15 -1.05
CA PRO A 109 -11.36 -13.62 -0.85
C PRO A 109 -11.24 -15.11 -1.20
N ARG A 110 -10.20 -15.49 -1.95
CA ARG A 110 -9.87 -16.89 -2.15
C ARG A 110 -9.22 -17.41 -0.86
N ILE A 111 -9.89 -18.34 -0.22
CA ILE A 111 -9.37 -19.02 0.98
C ILE A 111 -8.64 -20.29 0.51
N ILE A 112 -7.44 -20.50 1.03
CA ILE A 112 -6.70 -21.76 0.83
C ILE A 112 -7.31 -22.80 1.78
N PRO A 113 -7.79 -23.95 1.29
CA PRO A 113 -8.33 -24.98 2.14
C PRO A 113 -7.26 -25.52 3.12
N ARG A 114 -7.71 -25.89 4.31
CA ARG A 114 -6.81 -26.46 5.35
C ARG A 114 -6.06 -27.69 4.84
N SER A 115 -6.71 -28.53 4.04
CA SER A 115 -6.10 -29.70 3.45
C SER A 115 -4.92 -29.40 2.52
N GLU A 116 -4.97 -28.30 1.78
CA GLU A 116 -3.84 -27.86 0.93
C GLU A 116 -2.66 -27.37 1.78
N ILE A 117 -2.95 -26.72 2.91
CA ILE A 117 -1.93 -26.28 3.88
C ILE A 117 -1.24 -27.50 4.52
N GLU A 118 -2.03 -28.48 4.97
CA GLU A 118 -1.51 -29.73 5.56
C GLU A 118 -0.66 -30.50 4.55
N GLN A 119 -1.08 -30.56 3.29
CA GLN A 119 -0.29 -31.17 2.23
C GLN A 119 1.06 -30.45 2.01
N LEU A 120 1.04 -29.11 1.98
CA LEU A 120 2.27 -28.31 1.84
C LEU A 120 3.23 -28.59 3.00
N LEU A 121 2.77 -28.51 4.25
CA LEU A 121 3.60 -28.76 5.42
C LEU A 121 4.15 -30.18 5.42
N ASN A 122 3.32 -31.20 5.17
CA ASN A 122 3.75 -32.59 5.09
C ASN A 122 4.82 -32.81 4.02
N TYR A 123 4.66 -32.18 2.86
CA TYR A 123 5.67 -32.23 1.80
C TYR A 123 6.99 -31.58 2.28
N MET A 124 6.93 -30.39 2.83
CA MET A 124 8.13 -29.68 3.33
C MET A 124 8.89 -30.50 4.38
N TYR A 125 8.17 -31.15 5.31
CA TYR A 125 8.78 -32.04 6.29
C TYR A 125 9.36 -33.32 5.66
N SER A 126 8.70 -33.88 4.65
CA SER A 126 9.16 -35.13 4.00
C SER A 126 10.50 -34.99 3.30
N ILE A 127 10.82 -33.83 2.75
CA ILE A 127 12.07 -33.57 2.01
C ILE A 127 13.25 -33.16 2.91
N GLU A 128 13.07 -33.04 4.22
CA GLU A 128 14.14 -32.62 5.14
C GLU A 128 15.45 -33.39 4.94
N LYS A 129 15.35 -34.71 4.82
CA LYS A 129 16.50 -35.62 4.65
C LYS A 129 17.14 -35.53 3.26
N GLU A 130 16.48 -34.96 2.30
CA GLU A 130 16.93 -34.80 0.92
C GLU A 130 17.61 -33.44 0.69
N VAL A 131 17.50 -32.55 1.69
CA VAL A 131 18.07 -31.19 1.62
C VAL A 131 19.58 -31.26 1.88
N GLU A 132 20.36 -30.81 0.91
CA GLU A 132 21.80 -30.73 1.03
C GLU A 132 22.23 -29.76 2.15
N ASP A 133 23.34 -30.03 2.85
CA ASP A 133 23.81 -29.27 4.03
C ASP A 133 23.88 -27.75 3.78
N HIS A 134 24.32 -27.34 2.59
CA HIS A 134 24.44 -25.92 2.26
C HIS A 134 23.09 -25.22 2.01
N HIS A 135 22.01 -25.99 1.74
CA HIS A 135 20.65 -25.48 1.59
C HIS A 135 19.81 -25.64 2.87
N TYR A 136 20.27 -26.36 3.87
CA TYR A 136 19.50 -26.69 5.07
C TYR A 136 19.01 -25.45 5.84
N ARG A 137 19.84 -24.40 5.92
CA ARG A 137 19.46 -23.13 6.56
C ARG A 137 18.31 -22.41 5.82
N TYR A 138 18.28 -22.50 4.51
CA TYR A 138 17.20 -21.93 3.71
C TYR A 138 15.90 -22.70 3.90
N TRP A 139 16.00 -24.02 3.92
CA TRP A 139 14.87 -24.89 4.20
C TRP A 139 14.30 -24.64 5.60
N LEU A 140 15.09 -24.54 6.65
CA LEU A 140 14.65 -24.19 8.01
C LEU A 140 13.95 -22.84 8.05
N ARG A 141 14.52 -21.81 7.40
CA ARG A 141 13.89 -20.49 7.30
C ARG A 141 12.53 -20.57 6.64
N ASP A 142 12.44 -21.28 5.53
CA ASP A 142 11.21 -21.37 4.74
C ASP A 142 10.15 -22.16 5.51
N MET A 143 10.53 -23.24 6.20
CA MET A 143 9.66 -23.98 7.13
C MET A 143 9.12 -23.06 8.23
N ALA A 144 10.01 -22.42 8.98
CA ALA A 144 9.63 -21.52 10.07
C ALA A 144 8.72 -20.39 9.57
N THR A 145 8.98 -19.87 8.37
CA THR A 145 8.16 -18.84 7.73
C THR A 145 6.73 -19.35 7.47
N VAL A 146 6.60 -20.52 6.84
CA VAL A 146 5.30 -21.10 6.48
C VAL A 146 4.52 -21.45 7.75
N GLU A 147 5.14 -22.10 8.72
CA GLU A 147 4.49 -22.42 10.00
C GLU A 147 4.02 -21.17 10.75
N THR A 148 4.87 -20.13 10.80
CA THR A 148 4.51 -18.86 11.42
C THR A 148 3.31 -18.20 10.73
N PHE A 149 3.24 -18.25 9.38
CA PHE A 149 2.07 -17.76 8.68
C PHE A 149 0.78 -18.41 9.14
N PHE A 150 0.78 -19.73 9.28
CA PHE A 150 -0.43 -20.47 9.65
C PHE A 150 -0.74 -20.42 11.14
N ALA A 151 0.27 -20.42 12.00
CA ALA A 151 0.07 -20.36 13.44
C ALA A 151 -0.56 -19.04 13.89
N ILE A 152 -0.06 -17.91 13.37
CA ILE A 152 -0.44 -16.58 13.89
C ILE A 152 -1.16 -15.69 12.88
N GLY A 153 -1.38 -16.15 11.65
CA GLY A 153 -2.05 -15.37 10.58
C GLY A 153 -1.35 -14.03 10.28
N ALA A 154 -0.03 -14.00 10.38
CA ALA A 154 0.74 -12.79 10.14
C ALA A 154 0.77 -12.41 8.66
N ARG A 155 0.96 -11.13 8.35
CA ARG A 155 1.19 -10.65 6.98
C ARG A 155 2.64 -10.88 6.59
N GLY A 156 2.92 -11.06 5.27
CA GLY A 156 4.28 -11.25 4.78
C GLY A 156 5.26 -10.18 5.25
N TYR A 157 4.84 -8.91 5.28
CA TYR A 157 5.65 -7.82 5.81
C TYR A 157 5.92 -7.96 7.32
N GLU A 158 4.94 -8.39 8.10
CA GLU A 158 5.07 -8.60 9.54
C GLU A 158 6.12 -9.69 9.83
N ILE A 159 6.02 -10.84 9.13
CA ILE A 159 7.00 -11.94 9.30
C ILE A 159 8.41 -11.50 8.88
N SER A 160 8.56 -10.80 7.74
CA SER A 160 9.88 -10.36 7.27
C SER A 160 10.56 -9.34 8.19
N ASN A 161 9.83 -8.74 9.12
CA ASN A 161 10.34 -7.75 10.08
C ASN A 161 10.38 -8.28 11.54
N ILE A 162 10.06 -9.54 11.78
CA ILE A 162 10.22 -10.14 13.12
C ILE A 162 11.68 -10.06 13.51
N LYS A 163 11.94 -9.48 14.68
CA LYS A 163 13.26 -9.42 15.28
C LYS A 163 13.39 -10.51 16.35
N PHE A 164 14.61 -10.87 16.66
CA PHE A 164 14.88 -11.93 17.62
C PHE A 164 14.37 -11.59 19.02
N ASP A 165 14.43 -10.33 19.41
CA ASP A 165 13.91 -9.81 20.69
C ASP A 165 12.37 -9.80 20.79
N CYS A 166 11.68 -10.02 19.67
CA CYS A 166 10.23 -10.17 19.62
C CYS A 166 9.75 -11.61 19.85
N ILE A 167 10.68 -12.57 19.98
CA ILE A 167 10.36 -14.01 20.09
C ILE A 167 10.69 -14.48 21.49
N ASP A 168 9.68 -14.95 22.22
CA ASP A 168 9.85 -15.66 23.48
C ASP A 168 9.61 -17.17 23.27
N LEU A 169 10.70 -17.91 23.11
CA LEU A 169 10.64 -19.36 22.93
C LEU A 169 10.17 -20.12 24.18
N ALA A 170 10.32 -19.54 25.37
CA ALA A 170 9.91 -20.19 26.61
C ALA A 170 8.39 -20.19 26.76
N SER A 171 7.73 -19.11 26.37
CA SER A 171 6.27 -19.01 26.40
C SER A 171 5.60 -19.35 25.07
N GLY A 172 6.37 -19.54 23.98
CA GLY A 172 5.84 -19.74 22.64
C GLY A 172 5.15 -18.51 22.08
N MET A 173 5.55 -17.30 22.48
CA MET A 173 4.91 -16.06 22.07
C MET A 173 5.79 -15.26 21.11
N ILE A 174 5.17 -14.68 20.09
CA ILE A 174 5.81 -13.72 19.18
C ILE A 174 5.06 -12.39 19.25
N ARG A 175 5.80 -11.30 19.50
CA ARG A 175 5.29 -9.94 19.32
C ARG A 175 5.40 -9.55 17.84
N ILE A 176 4.32 -9.02 17.30
CA ILE A 176 4.20 -8.63 15.91
C ILE A 176 3.87 -7.15 15.83
N ASP A 177 4.77 -6.40 15.21
CA ASP A 177 4.60 -4.99 14.97
C ASP A 177 3.82 -4.79 13.65
N GLY A 178 2.59 -4.31 13.76
CA GLY A 178 1.69 -4.06 12.63
C GLY A 178 1.79 -2.64 12.08
N LYS A 179 0.99 -2.34 11.05
CA LYS A 179 0.92 -1.00 10.46
C LYS A 179 0.30 0.00 11.46
N GLY A 180 0.94 1.18 11.63
CA GLY A 180 0.48 2.28 12.48
C GLY A 180 0.71 2.00 13.96
N ASP A 181 1.89 1.50 14.30
CA ASP A 181 2.36 1.21 15.67
C ASP A 181 1.42 0.31 16.50
N LYS A 182 0.68 -0.55 15.79
CA LYS A 182 -0.18 -1.54 16.44
C LYS A 182 0.60 -2.82 16.68
N GLU A 183 0.76 -3.15 17.95
CA GLU A 183 1.36 -4.40 18.38
C GLU A 183 0.29 -5.46 18.64
N ARG A 184 0.61 -6.71 18.37
CA ARG A 184 -0.17 -7.88 18.78
C ARG A 184 0.75 -9.04 19.08
N TYR A 185 0.26 -9.96 19.89
CA TYR A 185 0.96 -11.21 20.19
C TYR A 185 0.32 -12.36 19.43
N GLY A 186 1.15 -13.24 18.92
CA GLY A 186 0.76 -14.52 18.35
C GLY A 186 1.40 -15.65 19.13
N GLN A 187 0.67 -16.75 19.32
CA GLN A 187 1.20 -17.96 19.95
C GLN A 187 1.65 -18.93 18.86
N ILE A 188 2.89 -19.35 18.95
CA ILE A 188 3.46 -20.47 18.20
C ILE A 188 3.42 -21.68 19.11
N GLY A 189 2.76 -22.75 18.66
CA GLY A 189 2.48 -23.96 19.43
C GLY A 189 3.69 -24.66 20.01
#